data_154487b60af648ea2546057b361f5006
#
_entry.id   154487b60af648ea2546057b361f5006
#
_cell.length_a   1.000
_cell.length_b   1.000
_cell.length_c   1.000
_cell.angle_alpha   90.00
_cell.angle_beta   90.00
_cell.angle_gamma   90.00
#
_symmetry.space_group_name_H-M   'P 1'
#
loop_
_entity.id
_entity.type
_entity.pdbx_description
1 polymer ?
#
loop_
_entity_poly.entity_id
_entity_poly.type
_entity_poly.pdbx_seq_one_letter_code
_entity_poly.pdbx_strand_id
1 'polypeptide(L)'
;MKITFTFLVLVLLLGCQSKVETNTSAVAASPSKAQQIADLKANGFEIFDYYDNDIQDTVIMQKYFLAFLNTGPNRSQDEEEASKIQKGHRAHLGRMYELGYADISGPLEDSLGITQGITIYNVPNLATADSLVRLDPAVQSGKLVVDIKPLWAGKGFALR
;
A
#
# COMPACT_ATOMS: atom_id res chain seq x y z
N MET A 1 61.84 65.37 -24.66
CA MET A 1 62.10 63.96 -24.26
C MET A 1 60.90 63.48 -23.50
N LYS A 2 59.96 62.74 -24.20
CA LYS A 2 58.71 62.30 -23.66
C LYS A 2 58.83 60.80 -23.35
N ILE A 3 58.69 60.39 -22.08
CA ILE A 3 58.72 59.00 -21.61
C ILE A 3 57.28 58.54 -21.51
N THR A 4 56.90 57.65 -22.39
CA THR A 4 55.58 56.97 -22.34
C THR A 4 55.67 55.73 -21.43
N PHE A 5 54.93 55.78 -20.38
CA PHE A 5 54.81 54.67 -19.40
C PHE A 5 53.63 53.71 -19.83
N THR A 6 53.99 52.53 -20.34
CA THR A 6 53.01 51.53 -20.75
C THR A 6 52.63 50.72 -19.56
N PHE A 7 51.37 50.84 -19.13
CA PHE A 7 50.79 50.07 -18.01
C PHE A 7 50.30 48.73 -18.54
N LEU A 8 50.98 47.66 -18.17
CA LEU A 8 50.55 46.26 -18.49
C LEU A 8 49.52 45.80 -17.46
N VAL A 9 48.26 45.73 -17.84
CA VAL A 9 47.16 45.19 -17.00
C VAL A 9 47.16 43.69 -17.14
N LEU A 10 47.59 42.99 -16.10
CA LEU A 10 47.50 41.54 -15.99
C LEU A 10 46.12 41.16 -15.46
N VAL A 11 45.24 40.70 -16.34
CA VAL A 11 43.90 40.18 -15.97
C VAL A 11 44.06 38.75 -15.48
N LEU A 12 43.96 38.55 -14.16
CA LEU A 12 43.87 37.23 -13.53
C LEU A 12 42.43 36.72 -13.67
N LEU A 13 42.18 35.78 -14.61
CA LEU A 13 40.93 35.01 -14.70
C LEU A 13 40.91 33.96 -13.58
N LEU A 14 40.24 34.25 -12.47
CA LEU A 14 39.87 33.23 -11.51
C LEU A 14 38.73 32.37 -12.11
N GLY A 15 39.09 31.22 -12.66
CA GLY A 15 38.15 30.20 -13.05
C GLY A 15 37.48 29.57 -11.82
N CYS A 16 36.21 29.92 -11.58
CA CYS A 16 35.38 29.26 -10.61
C CYS A 16 35.00 27.88 -11.19
N GLN A 17 35.70 26.80 -10.79
CA GLN A 17 35.27 25.42 -11.07
C GLN A 17 34.12 25.10 -10.13
N SER A 18 32.89 25.19 -10.63
CA SER A 18 31.72 24.65 -9.98
C SER A 18 31.84 23.10 -9.98
N LYS A 19 32.14 22.51 -8.83
CA LYS A 19 31.96 21.07 -8.62
C LYS A 19 30.46 20.78 -8.76
N VAL A 20 30.07 20.20 -9.87
CA VAL A 20 28.76 19.57 -10.02
C VAL A 20 28.84 18.29 -9.19
N GLU A 21 28.32 18.36 -7.96
CA GLU A 21 28.02 17.15 -7.20
C GLU A 21 26.81 16.48 -7.86
N THR A 22 27.07 15.45 -8.66
CA THR A 22 26.06 14.51 -9.11
C THR A 22 25.54 13.75 -7.89
N ASN A 23 24.47 14.26 -7.28
CA ASN A 23 23.66 13.50 -6.35
C ASN A 23 23.00 12.35 -7.14
N THR A 24 23.74 11.27 -7.32
CA THR A 24 23.19 9.99 -7.71
C THR A 24 22.41 9.48 -6.50
N SER A 25 21.12 9.82 -6.43
CA SER A 25 20.20 9.12 -5.51
C SER A 25 20.30 7.64 -5.87
N ALA A 26 21.03 6.88 -5.06
CA ALA A 26 21.06 5.43 -5.16
C ALA A 26 19.60 4.96 -4.98
N VAL A 27 18.95 4.56 -6.07
CA VAL A 27 17.70 3.83 -6.00
C VAL A 27 18.01 2.57 -5.19
N ALA A 28 17.49 2.51 -3.97
CA ALA A 28 17.68 1.36 -3.11
C ALA A 28 17.24 0.12 -3.90
N ALA A 29 18.15 -0.84 -4.09
CA ALA A 29 17.83 -2.06 -4.80
C ALA A 29 16.67 -2.76 -4.08
N SER A 30 15.67 -3.21 -4.84
CA SER A 30 14.58 -3.98 -4.27
C SER A 30 15.12 -5.20 -3.50
N PRO A 31 14.57 -5.55 -2.34
CA PRO A 31 15.06 -6.67 -1.54
C PRO A 31 15.01 -7.97 -2.34
N SER A 32 16.01 -8.84 -2.17
CA SER A 32 16.02 -10.16 -2.81
C SER A 32 14.81 -10.99 -2.33
N LYS A 33 14.41 -12.02 -3.11
CA LYS A 33 13.33 -12.94 -2.69
C LYS A 33 13.62 -13.58 -1.34
N ALA A 34 14.88 -13.98 -1.09
CA ALA A 34 15.29 -14.54 0.19
C ALA A 34 15.09 -13.56 1.36
N GLN A 35 15.41 -12.27 1.14
CA GLN A 35 15.17 -11.23 2.14
C GLN A 35 13.69 -10.99 2.38
N GLN A 36 12.87 -10.92 1.30
CA GLN A 36 11.41 -10.78 1.41
C GLN A 36 10.79 -11.93 2.21
N ILE A 37 11.21 -13.18 1.95
CA ILE A 37 10.77 -14.37 2.68
C ILE A 37 11.13 -14.26 4.17
N ALA A 38 12.37 -13.89 4.48
CA ALA A 38 12.84 -13.74 5.85
C ALA A 38 12.05 -12.67 6.61
N ASP A 39 11.83 -11.50 5.98
CA ASP A 39 11.09 -10.39 6.56
C ASP A 39 9.62 -10.74 6.81
N LEU A 40 8.96 -11.41 5.88
CA LEU A 40 7.57 -11.86 6.05
C LEU A 40 7.45 -12.83 7.22
N LYS A 41 8.31 -13.84 7.31
CA LYS A 41 8.34 -14.80 8.42
C LYS A 41 8.61 -14.10 9.76
N ALA A 42 9.58 -13.18 9.81
CA ALA A 42 9.90 -12.41 11.01
C ALA A 42 8.74 -11.54 11.50
N ASN A 43 7.90 -11.05 10.57
CA ASN A 43 6.69 -10.28 10.88
C ASN A 43 5.44 -11.14 11.11
N GLY A 44 5.60 -12.46 11.21
CA GLY A 44 4.53 -13.40 11.57
C GLY A 44 3.56 -13.74 10.43
N PHE A 45 3.90 -13.39 9.19
CA PHE A 45 3.08 -13.78 8.04
C PHE A 45 3.21 -15.27 7.73
N GLU A 46 2.11 -15.91 7.42
CA GLU A 46 2.09 -17.28 6.94
C GLU A 46 2.32 -17.29 5.43
N ILE A 47 3.42 -17.91 5.01
CA ILE A 47 3.84 -17.97 3.61
C ILE A 47 4.35 -19.37 3.25
N PHE A 48 4.32 -19.69 1.96
CA PHE A 48 5.16 -20.72 1.33
C PHE A 48 5.70 -20.19 0.01
N ASP A 49 6.76 -20.79 -0.49
CA ASP A 49 7.39 -20.40 -1.75
C ASP A 49 7.69 -21.61 -2.62
N TYR A 50 7.73 -21.40 -3.93
CA TYR A 50 8.13 -22.39 -4.93
C TYR A 50 8.81 -21.71 -6.10
N TYR A 51 9.69 -22.46 -6.79
CA TYR A 51 10.26 -22.01 -8.05
C TYR A 51 9.31 -22.30 -9.20
N ASP A 52 8.95 -21.28 -9.96
CA ASP A 52 8.09 -21.40 -11.13
C ASP A 52 8.95 -21.41 -12.41
N ASN A 53 8.90 -22.54 -13.14
CA ASN A 53 9.71 -22.73 -14.33
C ASN A 53 9.24 -21.89 -15.52
N ASP A 54 7.99 -21.46 -15.56
CA ASP A 54 7.45 -20.70 -16.69
C ASP A 54 7.91 -19.23 -16.63
N ILE A 55 7.96 -18.66 -15.43
CA ILE A 55 8.45 -17.29 -15.22
C ILE A 55 9.92 -17.23 -14.78
N GLN A 56 10.57 -18.39 -14.57
CA GLN A 56 11.96 -18.54 -14.16
C GLN A 56 12.29 -17.74 -12.86
N ASP A 57 11.36 -17.71 -11.90
CA ASP A 57 11.51 -16.97 -10.64
C ASP A 57 10.85 -17.72 -9.49
N THR A 58 11.20 -17.33 -8.26
CA THR A 58 10.55 -17.79 -7.04
C THR A 58 9.26 -17.01 -6.80
N VAL A 59 8.14 -17.74 -6.71
CA VAL A 59 6.85 -17.21 -6.30
C VAL A 59 6.69 -17.35 -4.80
N ILE A 60 6.36 -16.27 -4.14
CA ILE A 60 6.03 -16.25 -2.71
C ILE A 60 4.52 -16.22 -2.59
N MET A 61 3.93 -17.28 -2.06
CA MET A 61 2.51 -17.32 -1.72
C MET A 61 2.33 -16.84 -0.29
N GLN A 62 1.48 -15.84 -0.09
CA GLN A 62 1.16 -15.28 1.22
C GLN A 62 -0.30 -15.52 1.56
N LYS A 63 -0.58 -15.83 2.83
CA LYS A 63 -1.94 -15.85 3.34
C LYS A 63 -2.40 -14.43 3.62
N TYR A 64 -3.45 -14.01 2.95
CA TYR A 64 -4.24 -12.79 3.17
C TYR A 64 -5.57 -13.11 3.82
N PHE A 65 -6.33 -12.09 4.20
CA PHE A 65 -7.67 -12.26 4.75
C PHE A 65 -8.67 -11.44 3.92
N LEU A 66 -9.51 -12.15 3.17
CA LEU A 66 -10.55 -11.55 2.35
C LEU A 66 -11.81 -11.35 3.21
N ALA A 67 -12.12 -10.11 3.49
CA ALA A 67 -13.35 -9.70 4.17
C ALA A 67 -14.44 -9.40 3.15
N PHE A 68 -15.56 -10.12 3.24
CA PHE A 68 -16.81 -9.81 2.54
C PHE A 68 -17.62 -8.86 3.42
N LEU A 69 -17.95 -7.69 2.88
CA LEU A 69 -18.75 -6.68 3.52
C LEU A 69 -20.20 -6.87 3.09
N ASN A 70 -20.95 -7.63 3.88
CA ASN A 70 -22.33 -8.00 3.57
C ASN A 70 -23.32 -6.97 4.11
N THR A 71 -24.50 -6.92 3.51
CA THR A 71 -25.63 -6.12 3.98
C THR A 71 -25.96 -6.48 5.42
N GLY A 72 -25.87 -5.52 6.32
CA GLY A 72 -26.22 -5.69 7.73
C GLY A 72 -27.70 -5.47 8.02
N PRO A 73 -28.15 -5.86 9.22
CA PRO A 73 -29.56 -5.80 9.62
C PRO A 73 -30.04 -4.38 9.92
N ASN A 74 -29.15 -3.46 10.30
CA ASN A 74 -29.56 -2.10 10.66
C ASN A 74 -29.70 -1.23 9.40
N ARG A 75 -30.96 -0.89 9.06
CA ARG A 75 -31.34 -0.08 7.87
C ARG A 75 -32.20 1.11 8.24
N SER A 76 -32.24 1.49 9.52
CA SER A 76 -33.11 2.56 10.04
C SER A 76 -32.49 3.94 10.01
N GLN A 77 -31.26 4.08 9.49
CA GLN A 77 -30.57 5.37 9.41
C GLN A 77 -31.32 6.33 8.49
N ASP A 78 -31.47 7.57 8.91
CA ASP A 78 -31.90 8.65 8.02
C ASP A 78 -30.78 9.01 7.00
N GLU A 79 -31.08 9.90 6.07
CA GLU A 79 -30.15 10.25 4.99
C GLU A 79 -28.86 10.91 5.51
N GLU A 80 -28.95 11.75 6.54
CA GLU A 80 -27.79 12.43 7.13
C GLU A 80 -26.87 11.42 7.83
N GLU A 81 -27.44 10.55 8.66
CA GLU A 81 -26.71 9.50 9.36
C GLU A 81 -26.09 8.51 8.36
N ALA A 82 -26.85 8.08 7.35
CA ALA A 82 -26.34 7.17 6.31
C ALA A 82 -25.17 7.80 5.54
N SER A 83 -25.24 9.09 5.22
CA SER A 83 -24.17 9.83 4.56
C SER A 83 -22.91 9.93 5.43
N LYS A 84 -23.06 10.21 6.71
CA LYS A 84 -21.97 10.26 7.70
C LYS A 84 -21.27 8.90 7.84
N ILE A 85 -22.04 7.82 7.97
CA ILE A 85 -21.52 6.47 8.04
C ILE A 85 -20.72 6.14 6.77
N GLN A 86 -21.29 6.45 5.58
CA GLN A 86 -20.64 6.16 4.31
C GLN A 86 -19.33 6.96 4.13
N LYS A 87 -19.29 8.21 4.60
CA LYS A 87 -18.05 9.01 4.60
C LYS A 87 -17.00 8.39 5.51
N GLY A 88 -17.39 7.97 6.71
CA GLY A 88 -16.50 7.30 7.66
C GLY A 88 -15.97 5.96 7.14
N HIS A 89 -16.84 5.17 6.52
CA HIS A 89 -16.48 3.91 5.85
C HIS A 89 -15.38 4.12 4.80
N ARG A 90 -15.59 5.03 3.86
CA ARG A 90 -14.57 5.34 2.83
C ARG A 90 -13.25 5.82 3.43
N ALA A 91 -13.31 6.66 4.45
CA ALA A 91 -12.11 7.13 5.15
C ALA A 91 -11.37 5.99 5.86
N HIS A 92 -12.11 5.03 6.45
CA HIS A 92 -11.52 3.83 7.05
C HIS A 92 -10.80 2.97 6.02
N LEU A 93 -11.44 2.67 4.87
CA LEU A 93 -10.82 1.88 3.80
C LEU A 93 -9.55 2.55 3.28
N GLY A 94 -9.57 3.86 3.02
CA GLY A 94 -8.39 4.63 2.61
C GLY A 94 -7.26 4.54 3.63
N ARG A 95 -7.57 4.69 4.91
CA ARG A 95 -6.59 4.57 5.99
C ARG A 95 -5.97 3.15 6.08
N MET A 96 -6.76 2.10 5.88
CA MET A 96 -6.23 0.72 5.86
C MET A 96 -5.23 0.53 4.73
N TYR A 97 -5.49 1.10 3.56
CA TYR A 97 -4.58 1.09 2.43
C TYR A 97 -3.30 1.91 2.73
N GLU A 98 -3.42 3.14 3.21
CA GLU A 98 -2.29 4.03 3.53
C GLU A 98 -1.34 3.44 4.59
N LEU A 99 -1.89 2.71 5.56
CA LEU A 99 -1.12 2.03 6.61
C LEU A 99 -0.54 0.67 6.16
N GLY A 100 -0.85 0.22 4.94
CA GLY A 100 -0.41 -1.08 4.41
C GLY A 100 -1.12 -2.29 5.03
N TYR A 101 -2.23 -2.08 5.72
CA TYR A 101 -3.03 -3.16 6.31
C TYR A 101 -4.00 -3.79 5.32
N ALA A 102 -4.33 -3.11 4.22
CA ALA A 102 -5.14 -3.65 3.14
C ALA A 102 -4.55 -3.30 1.78
N ASP A 103 -4.56 -4.25 0.86
CA ASP A 103 -4.03 -4.07 -0.49
C ASP A 103 -5.14 -3.69 -1.50
N ILE A 104 -6.35 -4.20 -1.29
CA ILE A 104 -7.49 -4.00 -2.19
C ILE A 104 -8.75 -3.76 -1.35
N SER A 105 -9.55 -2.76 -1.74
CA SER A 105 -10.90 -2.55 -1.24
C SER A 105 -11.77 -2.00 -2.35
N GLY A 106 -13.01 -2.47 -2.45
CA GLY A 106 -13.93 -1.99 -3.46
C GLY A 106 -15.33 -2.59 -3.38
N PRO A 107 -16.31 -1.96 -4.06
CA PRO A 107 -17.66 -2.50 -4.16
C PRO A 107 -17.68 -3.78 -5.01
N LEU A 108 -18.65 -4.65 -4.75
CA LEU A 108 -19.00 -5.78 -5.61
C LEU A 108 -20.37 -5.52 -6.26
N GLU A 109 -20.48 -5.87 -7.53
CA GLU A 109 -21.77 -5.93 -8.24
C GLU A 109 -22.41 -7.31 -7.97
N ASP A 110 -22.98 -7.47 -6.79
CA ASP A 110 -23.74 -8.68 -6.43
C ASP A 110 -25.22 -8.50 -6.79
N SER A 111 -25.71 -9.28 -7.76
CA SER A 111 -27.09 -9.23 -8.23
C SER A 111 -28.12 -9.54 -7.14
N LEU A 112 -27.74 -10.26 -6.08
CA LEU A 112 -28.58 -10.55 -4.93
C LEU A 112 -28.54 -9.44 -3.87
N GLY A 113 -27.59 -8.49 -3.99
CA GLY A 113 -27.43 -7.37 -3.07
C GLY A 113 -27.00 -7.80 -1.66
N ILE A 114 -26.47 -9.00 -1.51
CA ILE A 114 -26.00 -9.55 -0.23
C ILE A 114 -24.63 -8.97 0.11
N THR A 115 -23.67 -9.10 -0.81
CA THR A 115 -22.30 -8.61 -0.62
C THR A 115 -22.14 -7.25 -1.27
N GLN A 116 -21.88 -6.25 -0.45
CA GLN A 116 -21.74 -4.85 -0.90
C GLN A 116 -20.33 -4.52 -1.40
N GLY A 117 -19.32 -5.27 -0.91
CA GLY A 117 -17.93 -5.05 -1.28
C GLY A 117 -16.98 -6.01 -0.60
N ILE A 118 -15.70 -5.86 -0.91
CA ILE A 118 -14.63 -6.65 -0.29
C ILE A 118 -13.50 -5.75 0.20
N THR A 119 -12.71 -6.30 1.13
CA THR A 119 -11.38 -5.80 1.49
C THR A 119 -10.43 -6.99 1.63
N ILE A 120 -9.24 -6.92 1.00
CA ILE A 120 -8.17 -7.90 1.18
C ILE A 120 -7.17 -7.31 2.16
N TYR A 121 -7.15 -7.87 3.37
CA TYR A 121 -6.23 -7.48 4.42
C TYR A 121 -4.88 -8.16 4.27
N ASN A 122 -3.81 -7.37 4.33
CA ASN A 122 -2.40 -7.78 4.31
C ASN A 122 -1.85 -7.70 5.73
N VAL A 123 -2.25 -8.64 6.56
CA VAL A 123 -1.90 -8.70 7.99
C VAL A 123 -1.53 -10.14 8.38
N PRO A 124 -0.78 -10.35 9.48
CA PRO A 124 -0.21 -11.66 9.78
C PRO A 124 -1.24 -12.71 10.22
N ASN A 125 -2.40 -12.32 10.74
CA ASN A 125 -3.38 -13.28 11.26
C ASN A 125 -4.82 -12.76 11.20
N LEU A 126 -5.77 -13.69 11.30
CA LEU A 126 -7.20 -13.43 11.25
C LEU A 126 -7.67 -12.48 12.36
N ALA A 127 -7.12 -12.60 13.57
CA ALA A 127 -7.54 -11.76 14.69
C ALA A 127 -7.21 -10.28 14.43
N THR A 128 -6.09 -10.00 13.80
CA THR A 128 -5.72 -8.64 13.37
C THR A 128 -6.69 -8.12 12.29
N ALA A 129 -7.00 -8.95 11.28
CA ALA A 129 -7.96 -8.56 10.24
C ALA A 129 -9.35 -8.28 10.83
N ASP A 130 -9.86 -9.14 11.71
CA ASP A 130 -11.14 -8.96 12.40
C ASP A 130 -11.16 -7.69 13.26
N SER A 131 -10.08 -7.44 14.00
CA SER A 131 -9.97 -6.22 14.81
C SER A 131 -10.01 -4.95 13.96
N LEU A 132 -9.32 -4.93 12.81
CA LEU A 132 -9.28 -3.78 11.93
C LEU A 132 -10.62 -3.51 11.24
N VAL A 133 -11.28 -4.55 10.72
CA VAL A 133 -12.56 -4.37 10.03
C VAL A 133 -13.67 -3.91 10.97
N ARG A 134 -13.61 -4.29 12.25
CA ARG A 134 -14.58 -3.82 13.28
C ARG A 134 -14.42 -2.35 13.65
N LEU A 135 -13.34 -1.68 13.24
CA LEU A 135 -13.18 -0.22 13.39
C LEU A 135 -13.92 0.56 12.29
N ASP A 136 -14.45 -0.11 11.27
CA ASP A 136 -15.21 0.51 10.22
C ASP A 136 -16.56 1.04 10.74
N PRO A 137 -16.88 2.33 10.59
CA PRO A 137 -18.15 2.90 11.03
C PRO A 137 -19.39 2.22 10.44
N ALA A 138 -19.30 1.67 9.23
CA ALA A 138 -20.40 0.94 8.62
C ALA A 138 -20.63 -0.44 9.27
N VAL A 139 -19.57 -1.06 9.78
CA VAL A 139 -19.65 -2.30 10.57
C VAL A 139 -20.14 -1.99 11.98
N GLN A 140 -19.59 -0.94 12.62
CA GLN A 140 -19.98 -0.52 13.96
C GLN A 140 -21.46 -0.13 14.07
N SER A 141 -21.99 0.50 13.02
CA SER A 141 -23.42 0.86 12.96
C SER A 141 -24.35 -0.31 12.66
N GLY A 142 -23.83 -1.49 12.33
CA GLY A 142 -24.61 -2.63 11.87
C GLY A 142 -25.21 -2.46 10.47
N LYS A 143 -24.79 -1.44 9.71
CA LYS A 143 -25.15 -1.28 8.29
C LYS A 143 -24.47 -2.33 7.42
N LEU A 144 -23.29 -2.77 7.83
CA LEU A 144 -22.56 -3.91 7.25
C LEU A 144 -22.27 -4.95 8.31
N VAL A 145 -22.25 -6.21 7.88
CA VAL A 145 -21.72 -7.34 8.63
C VAL A 145 -20.58 -7.97 7.84
N VAL A 146 -19.67 -8.65 8.53
CA VAL A 146 -18.43 -9.13 7.92
C VAL A 146 -18.31 -10.64 8.00
N ASP A 147 -17.89 -11.26 6.89
CA ASP A 147 -17.40 -12.64 6.84
C ASP A 147 -15.97 -12.62 6.31
N ILE A 148 -15.00 -13.18 7.05
CA ILE A 148 -13.59 -13.15 6.69
C ILE A 148 -13.13 -14.55 6.32
N LYS A 149 -12.53 -14.71 5.14
CA LYS A 149 -11.96 -15.96 4.65
C LYS A 149 -10.45 -15.81 4.44
N PRO A 150 -9.65 -16.81 4.81
CA PRO A 150 -8.26 -16.85 4.40
C PRO A 150 -8.15 -16.99 2.87
N LEU A 151 -7.24 -16.24 2.27
CA LEU A 151 -6.95 -16.23 0.84
C LEU A 151 -5.45 -16.42 0.62
N TRP A 152 -5.06 -17.42 -0.17
CA TRP A 152 -3.69 -17.55 -0.64
C TRP A 152 -3.52 -16.83 -1.97
N ALA A 153 -2.57 -15.90 -2.03
CA ALA A 153 -2.26 -15.18 -3.26
C ALA A 153 -0.75 -14.96 -3.42
N GLY A 154 -0.31 -14.82 -4.66
CA GLY A 154 1.08 -14.49 -4.99
C GLY A 154 1.45 -13.09 -4.53
N LYS A 155 2.52 -12.96 -3.73
CA LYS A 155 3.03 -11.68 -3.26
C LYS A 155 3.61 -10.87 -4.42
N GLY A 156 3.12 -9.65 -4.61
CA GLY A 156 3.59 -8.74 -5.65
C GLY A 156 2.90 -8.91 -7.03
N PHE A 157 1.94 -9.83 -7.17
CA PHE A 157 1.10 -9.89 -8.35
C PHE A 157 0.01 -8.82 -8.27
N ALA A 158 0.17 -7.76 -9.06
CA ALA A 158 -0.78 -6.66 -9.12
C ALA A 158 -1.98 -6.98 -10.03
N LEU A 159 -3.10 -6.31 -9.79
CA LEU A 159 -4.19 -6.25 -10.77
C LEU A 159 -3.71 -5.53 -12.03
N ARG A 160 -4.11 -6.01 -13.20
CA ARG A 160 -3.73 -5.48 -14.53
C ARG A 160 -4.97 -5.07 -15.33
#